data_76379e9382f9b8ec758d022147ef9923
#
_entry.id   76379e9382f9b8ec758d022147ef9923
#
_cell.length_a   1.000
_cell.length_b   1.000
_cell.length_c   1.000
_cell.angle_alpha   90.00
_cell.angle_beta   90.00
_cell.angle_gamma   90.00
#
_symmetry.space_group_name_H-M   'P 1'
#
loop_
_entity.id
_entity.type
_entity.pdbx_description
1 polymer ?
#
loop_
_entity_poly.entity_id
_entity_poly.type
_entity_poly.pdbx_seq_one_letter_code
_entity_poly.pdbx_strand_id
1 'polypeptide(L)'
;QTGNDAPTYYTSAYYYLSSAGGGFGSLTFPLNSFSGLIKSSRIPSTDLKPEISTEAEIGIDARFFDNRLSFDVALYNKITKNQIISATLAPESGHTSAVRNIGKIQNKGIELSVGIVPVRTKDWEWHLGYTFSKNNNKVKSLWDDVQEYQIYGLTKGPQLKAKVGESLTTWVDYKINKVEDKSSPYYGMTIVNQNTGLPTYDESNYTTLGKAEEDYTMGLNNTIRYKRLSLGFNFDFRHGGLMYSATKSTLYFTGNAEETMYNLRDPWIYPNSVIQVGKDGAGNPVYAENDRPINSFYNVHGLYNDANNYAVYRDFLIDKTYVKLRELNISY
;
A
#
# COMPACT_ATOMS: atom_id res chain seq x y z
N GLN A 1 12.63 -11.18 24.20
CA GLN A 1 13.30 -10.04 23.56
C GLN A 1 14.25 -10.55 22.49
N THR A 2 14.21 -9.99 21.32
CA THR A 2 15.10 -10.30 20.20
C THR A 2 15.74 -9.03 19.67
N GLY A 3 16.96 -9.14 19.15
CA GLY A 3 17.67 -8.05 18.48
C GLY A 3 17.93 -8.40 17.01
N ASN A 4 17.99 -7.40 16.17
CA ASN A 4 18.40 -7.52 14.77
C ASN A 4 19.44 -6.43 14.47
N ASP A 5 20.45 -6.78 13.70
CA ASP A 5 21.57 -5.88 13.40
C ASP A 5 21.36 -5.15 12.07
N ALA A 6 22.17 -4.13 11.83
CA ALA A 6 22.13 -3.40 10.57
C ALA A 6 22.62 -4.26 9.40
N PRO A 7 22.00 -4.16 8.22
CA PRO A 7 22.55 -4.77 7.01
C PRO A 7 23.97 -4.27 6.69
N THR A 8 24.74 -5.10 5.99
CA THR A 8 26.11 -4.78 5.56
C THR A 8 26.18 -3.44 4.83
N TYR A 9 27.20 -2.65 5.08
CA TYR A 9 27.46 -1.32 4.49
C TYR A 9 26.43 -0.22 4.87
N TYR A 10 25.60 -0.41 5.90
CA TYR A 10 24.71 0.67 6.37
C TYR A 10 25.47 1.71 7.23
N THR A 11 26.62 1.33 7.78
CA THR A 11 27.44 2.19 8.65
C THR A 11 28.61 2.84 7.93
N SER A 12 28.89 2.50 6.66
CA SER A 12 30.02 3.03 5.91
C SER A 12 29.62 3.46 4.50
N ALA A 13 30.25 4.53 4.01
CA ALA A 13 30.18 4.90 2.61
C ALA A 13 31.02 3.96 1.76
N TYR A 14 30.54 3.65 0.56
CA TYR A 14 31.26 2.79 -0.38
C TYR A 14 31.11 3.27 -1.82
N TYR A 15 32.04 2.83 -2.64
CA TYR A 15 32.00 2.98 -4.09
C TYR A 15 31.77 1.62 -4.72
N TYR A 16 31.08 1.59 -5.83
CA TYR A 16 30.84 0.36 -6.59
C TYR A 16 31.10 0.58 -8.07
N LEU A 17 31.49 -0.48 -8.76
CA LEU A 17 31.59 -0.48 -10.21
C LEU A 17 30.18 -0.38 -10.79
N SER A 18 29.97 0.59 -11.64
CA SER A 18 28.64 0.80 -12.22
C SER A 18 28.72 1.12 -13.70
N SER A 19 27.63 0.78 -14.38
CA SER A 19 27.30 1.36 -15.67
C SER A 19 26.57 2.69 -15.43
N ALA A 20 26.97 3.77 -16.10
CA ALA A 20 26.21 5.00 -16.15
C ALA A 20 25.09 4.81 -17.18
N GLY A 21 23.85 4.91 -16.76
CA GLY A 21 22.68 4.75 -17.62
C GLY A 21 21.67 5.87 -17.45
N GLY A 22 21.05 6.27 -18.54
CA GLY A 22 19.88 7.15 -18.59
C GLY A 22 18.82 6.53 -19.49
N GLY A 23 17.62 7.10 -19.53
CA GLY A 23 16.43 6.53 -20.18
C GLY A 23 16.56 6.08 -21.65
N PHE A 24 17.67 6.40 -22.31
CA PHE A 24 17.91 6.05 -23.73
C PHE A 24 19.23 5.30 -23.98
N GLY A 25 19.90 4.82 -22.95
CA GLY A 25 21.10 4.00 -23.08
C GLY A 25 21.91 3.91 -21.81
N SER A 26 22.79 2.92 -21.74
CA SER A 26 23.72 2.74 -20.63
C SER A 26 25.16 2.66 -21.14
N LEU A 27 26.07 3.34 -20.47
CA LEU A 27 27.50 3.15 -20.59
C LEU A 27 27.94 2.10 -19.59
N THR A 28 28.38 0.94 -20.09
CA THR A 28 28.89 -0.13 -19.22
C THR A 28 30.38 0.04 -19.05
N PHE A 29 30.85 0.05 -17.82
CA PHE A 29 32.26 0.05 -17.50
C PHE A 29 32.79 -1.38 -17.24
N PRO A 30 34.05 -1.69 -17.55
CA PRO A 30 35.09 -0.78 -18.09
C PRO A 30 34.83 -0.37 -19.54
N LEU A 31 35.02 0.91 -19.85
CA LEU A 31 34.98 1.44 -21.21
C LEU A 31 36.43 1.72 -21.67
N ASN A 32 36.91 1.04 -22.72
CA ASN A 32 38.28 1.15 -23.22
C ASN A 32 39.34 1.04 -22.08
N SER A 33 39.18 0.07 -21.20
CA SER A 33 40.06 -0.18 -20.03
C SER A 33 39.90 0.83 -18.86
N PHE A 34 39.03 1.81 -18.96
CA PHE A 34 38.74 2.72 -17.85
C PHE A 34 37.61 2.15 -16.99
N SER A 35 37.86 2.01 -15.69
CA SER A 35 36.87 1.63 -14.70
C SER A 35 36.15 2.86 -14.18
N GLY A 36 34.80 2.79 -14.14
CA GLY A 36 33.95 3.81 -13.50
C GLY A 36 33.57 3.39 -12.08
N LEU A 37 33.77 4.28 -11.13
CA LEU A 37 33.28 4.12 -9.75
C LEU A 37 32.19 5.13 -9.46
N ILE A 38 31.07 4.65 -8.94
CA ILE A 38 29.99 5.51 -8.48
C ILE A 38 29.95 5.45 -6.96
N LYS A 39 29.91 6.62 -6.33
CA LYS A 39 29.68 6.76 -4.91
C LYS A 39 28.24 6.33 -4.59
N SER A 40 28.06 5.60 -3.51
CA SER A 40 26.71 5.29 -3.00
C SER A 40 25.91 6.58 -2.79
N SER A 41 24.70 6.61 -3.33
CA SER A 41 23.76 7.71 -3.12
C SER A 41 23.11 7.68 -1.74
N ARG A 42 23.42 6.68 -0.92
CA ARG A 42 22.93 6.53 0.46
C ARG A 42 23.94 7.11 1.44
N ILE A 43 23.47 7.97 2.35
CA ILE A 43 24.25 8.40 3.51
C ILE A 43 24.25 7.27 4.54
N PRO A 44 25.43 6.73 4.92
CA PRO A 44 25.51 5.78 6.02
C PRO A 44 25.26 6.47 7.37
N SER A 45 24.96 5.70 8.38
CA SER A 45 24.90 6.20 9.77
C SER A 45 25.92 5.47 10.63
N THR A 46 26.77 6.22 11.32
CA THR A 46 27.76 5.67 12.25
C THR A 46 27.16 5.34 13.62
N ASP A 47 25.97 5.89 13.93
CA ASP A 47 25.32 5.82 15.24
C ASP A 47 24.13 4.87 15.25
N LEU A 48 24.09 3.90 14.32
CA LEU A 48 23.01 2.92 14.28
C LEU A 48 22.98 2.05 15.54
N LYS A 49 21.79 1.98 16.12
CA LYS A 49 21.49 1.08 17.23
C LYS A 49 20.81 -0.18 16.70
N PRO A 50 21.06 -1.35 17.29
CA PRO A 50 20.34 -2.56 16.94
C PRO A 50 18.83 -2.39 17.14
N GLU A 51 18.06 -3.03 16.25
CA GLU A 51 16.62 -3.16 16.46
C GLU A 51 16.36 -4.07 17.65
N ILE A 52 15.46 -3.66 18.54
CA ILE A 52 15.08 -4.45 19.71
C ILE A 52 13.57 -4.64 19.69
N SER A 53 13.15 -5.89 19.60
CA SER A 53 11.75 -6.30 19.74
C SER A 53 11.50 -6.92 21.12
N THR A 54 10.48 -6.43 21.78
CA THR A 54 9.97 -6.99 23.04
C THR A 54 8.52 -7.37 22.83
N GLU A 55 8.18 -8.61 23.14
CA GLU A 55 6.84 -9.18 22.97
C GLU A 55 6.32 -9.75 24.28
N ALA A 56 5.06 -9.52 24.54
CA ALA A 56 4.28 -10.18 25.56
C ALA A 56 3.13 -10.91 24.86
N GLU A 57 3.00 -12.19 25.15
CA GLU A 57 1.98 -13.07 24.57
C GLU A 57 1.30 -13.87 25.67
N ILE A 58 0.00 -14.07 25.50
CA ILE A 58 -0.79 -15.01 26.29
C ILE A 58 -1.57 -15.90 25.33
N GLY A 59 -1.49 -17.21 25.54
CA GLY A 59 -2.16 -18.19 24.68
C GLY A 59 -2.83 -19.28 25.47
N ILE A 60 -3.79 -19.93 24.84
CA ILE A 60 -4.50 -21.11 25.36
C ILE A 60 -4.57 -22.13 24.23
N ASP A 61 -4.01 -23.30 24.45
CA ASP A 61 -4.23 -24.51 23.65
C ASP A 61 -5.11 -25.48 24.46
N ALA A 62 -6.23 -25.85 23.91
CA ALA A 62 -7.17 -26.76 24.55
C ALA A 62 -7.73 -27.78 23.55
N ARG A 63 -7.94 -29.01 24.05
CA ARG A 63 -8.48 -30.13 23.26
C ARG A 63 -9.58 -30.83 24.04
N PHE A 64 -10.67 -31.10 23.36
CA PHE A 64 -11.86 -31.66 23.95
C PHE A 64 -12.37 -32.86 23.12
N PHE A 65 -13.16 -33.71 23.76
CA PHE A 65 -13.88 -34.82 23.14
C PHE A 65 -12.98 -35.77 22.34
N ASP A 66 -11.92 -36.29 22.97
CA ASP A 66 -10.93 -37.17 22.33
C ASP A 66 -10.32 -36.54 21.07
N ASN A 67 -9.90 -35.28 21.17
CA ASN A 67 -9.36 -34.48 20.06
C ASN A 67 -10.33 -34.24 18.89
N ARG A 68 -11.64 -34.29 19.13
CA ARG A 68 -12.62 -33.89 18.10
C ARG A 68 -12.77 -32.38 17.99
N LEU A 69 -12.44 -31.66 19.03
CA LEU A 69 -12.38 -30.19 19.06
C LEU A 69 -11.01 -29.79 19.58
N SER A 70 -10.26 -29.08 18.81
CA SER A 70 -9.03 -28.37 19.21
C SER A 70 -9.22 -26.87 19.05
N PHE A 71 -8.64 -26.13 19.97
CA PHE A 71 -8.76 -24.69 20.01
C PHE A 71 -7.42 -24.14 20.49
N ASP A 72 -6.83 -23.26 19.70
CA ASP A 72 -5.62 -22.54 20.00
C ASP A 72 -5.87 -21.05 19.77
N VAL A 73 -5.64 -20.21 20.77
CA VAL A 73 -5.75 -18.76 20.66
C VAL A 73 -4.54 -18.11 21.31
N ALA A 74 -3.95 -17.14 20.61
CA ALA A 74 -2.88 -16.31 21.11
C ALA A 74 -3.26 -14.83 20.99
N LEU A 75 -2.95 -14.06 22.02
CA LEU A 75 -3.03 -12.61 22.05
C LEU A 75 -1.63 -12.06 22.30
N TYR A 76 -1.15 -11.20 21.42
CA TYR A 76 0.19 -10.66 21.54
C TYR A 76 0.22 -9.12 21.48
N ASN A 77 1.28 -8.57 22.06
CA ASN A 77 1.64 -7.17 21.98
C ASN A 77 3.16 -7.06 21.84
N LYS A 78 3.61 -6.76 20.64
CA LYS A 78 5.02 -6.61 20.26
C LYS A 78 5.37 -5.16 20.06
N ILE A 79 6.46 -4.72 20.67
CA ILE A 79 7.02 -3.39 20.50
C ILE A 79 8.43 -3.52 19.94
N THR A 80 8.64 -2.97 18.75
CA THR A 80 9.97 -2.86 18.14
C THR A 80 10.46 -1.43 18.29
N LYS A 81 11.66 -1.28 18.84
CA LYS A 81 12.39 -0.01 19.01
C LYS A 81 13.59 0.02 18.06
N ASN A 82 14.00 1.23 17.71
CA ASN A 82 15.19 1.48 16.86
C ASN A 82 15.13 0.78 15.51
N GLN A 83 13.95 0.60 14.93
CA GLN A 83 13.84 -0.01 13.61
C GLN A 83 14.71 0.74 12.59
N ILE A 84 15.51 -0.01 11.82
CA ILE A 84 16.46 0.55 10.87
C ILE A 84 15.79 0.65 9.49
N ILE A 85 15.78 1.86 8.94
CA ILE A 85 15.31 2.08 7.57
C ILE A 85 16.25 2.96 6.77
N SER A 86 16.05 2.94 5.46
CA SER A 86 16.65 3.87 4.52
C SER A 86 15.67 4.99 4.21
N ALA A 87 15.86 6.14 4.86
CA ALA A 87 15.04 7.32 4.71
C ALA A 87 15.32 8.00 3.36
N THR A 88 14.27 8.29 2.58
CA THR A 88 14.39 9.09 1.34
C THR A 88 14.79 10.53 1.68
N LEU A 89 15.73 11.06 0.95
CA LEU A 89 16.19 12.44 1.08
C LEU A 89 15.82 13.25 -0.16
N ALA A 90 15.71 14.56 0.01
CA ALA A 90 15.61 15.48 -1.09
C ALA A 90 16.88 15.41 -1.96
N PRO A 91 16.75 15.28 -3.30
CA PRO A 91 17.91 15.14 -4.21
C PRO A 91 18.94 16.26 -4.11
N GLU A 92 18.54 17.44 -3.66
CA GLU A 92 19.39 18.62 -3.44
C GLU A 92 20.50 18.37 -2.42
N SER A 93 20.32 17.35 -1.55
CA SER A 93 21.37 16.94 -0.60
C SER A 93 22.55 16.21 -1.28
N GLY A 94 22.45 15.90 -2.58
CA GLY A 94 23.41 15.05 -3.30
C GLY A 94 23.30 13.56 -2.97
N HIS A 95 22.30 13.17 -2.20
CA HIS A 95 22.01 11.80 -1.82
C HIS A 95 20.50 11.50 -1.97
N THR A 96 20.17 10.25 -2.23
CA THR A 96 18.77 9.83 -2.38
C THR A 96 18.18 9.24 -1.11
N SER A 97 19.03 8.82 -0.18
CA SER A 97 18.56 8.23 1.08
C SER A 97 19.60 8.34 2.21
N ALA A 98 19.14 8.25 3.45
CA ALA A 98 19.96 8.14 4.65
C ALA A 98 19.47 6.99 5.52
N VAL A 99 20.40 6.27 6.15
CA VAL A 99 20.07 5.20 7.10
C VAL A 99 19.80 5.82 8.47
N ARG A 100 18.69 5.42 9.09
CA ARG A 100 18.25 5.94 10.39
C ARG A 100 17.55 4.86 11.22
N ASN A 101 17.63 4.98 12.54
CA ASN A 101 16.71 4.28 13.45
C ASN A 101 15.42 5.09 13.57
N ILE A 102 14.27 4.53 13.14
CA ILE A 102 13.01 5.29 13.00
C ILE A 102 12.11 5.29 14.22
N GLY A 103 12.59 4.93 15.38
CA GLY A 103 11.75 5.08 16.56
C GLY A 103 11.02 3.80 16.97
N LYS A 104 9.72 3.86 17.23
CA LYS A 104 8.98 2.81 17.93
C LYS A 104 7.72 2.41 17.20
N ILE A 105 7.57 1.10 16.93
CA ILE A 105 6.40 0.52 16.29
C ILE A 105 5.78 -0.52 17.23
N GLN A 106 4.46 -0.54 17.28
CA GLN A 106 3.68 -1.50 18.02
C GLN A 106 2.86 -2.37 17.09
N ASN A 107 2.89 -3.68 17.30
CA ASN A 107 1.98 -4.66 16.71
C ASN A 107 1.17 -5.32 17.83
N LYS A 108 -0.15 -5.29 17.71
CA LYS A 108 -1.06 -6.00 18.61
C LYS A 108 -1.95 -6.90 17.78
N GLY A 109 -2.10 -8.14 18.18
CA GLY A 109 -2.89 -9.05 17.40
C GLY A 109 -3.53 -10.16 18.17
N ILE A 110 -4.36 -10.89 17.45
CA ILE A 110 -4.99 -12.12 17.85
C ILE A 110 -4.79 -13.15 16.74
N GLU A 111 -4.42 -14.34 17.14
CA GLU A 111 -4.36 -15.51 16.29
C GLU A 111 -5.26 -16.60 16.88
N LEU A 112 -6.04 -17.23 16.02
CA LEU A 112 -6.98 -18.28 16.39
C LEU A 112 -6.86 -19.44 15.41
N SER A 113 -6.76 -20.65 15.95
CA SER A 113 -6.88 -21.88 15.19
C SER A 113 -7.92 -22.80 15.85
N VAL A 114 -8.85 -23.28 15.06
CA VAL A 114 -9.90 -24.20 15.51
C VAL A 114 -9.89 -25.42 14.62
N GLY A 115 -9.76 -26.60 15.19
CA GLY A 115 -9.89 -27.89 14.53
C GLY A 115 -11.13 -28.63 15.02
N ILE A 116 -11.95 -29.12 14.11
CA ILE A 116 -13.17 -29.86 14.43
C ILE A 116 -13.20 -31.15 13.64
N VAL A 117 -13.57 -32.25 14.28
CA VAL A 117 -13.87 -33.55 13.66
C VAL A 117 -15.34 -33.87 13.87
N PRO A 118 -16.25 -33.28 13.06
CA PRO A 118 -17.70 -33.44 13.27
C PRO A 118 -18.16 -34.88 13.13
N VAL A 119 -17.52 -35.61 12.22
CA VAL A 119 -17.84 -37.02 11.94
C VAL A 119 -16.57 -37.87 11.99
N ARG A 120 -16.61 -38.92 12.81
CA ARG A 120 -15.58 -39.95 12.86
C ARG A 120 -16.26 -41.31 13.09
N THR A 121 -16.39 -42.11 12.03
CA THR A 121 -16.92 -43.44 12.03
C THR A 121 -15.96 -44.37 11.33
N LYS A 122 -16.29 -45.66 11.18
CA LYS A 122 -15.49 -46.65 10.43
C LYS A 122 -15.29 -46.24 8.97
N ASP A 123 -16.31 -45.69 8.33
CA ASP A 123 -16.30 -45.39 6.89
C ASP A 123 -16.16 -43.92 6.58
N TRP A 124 -16.57 -43.04 7.50
CA TRP A 124 -16.57 -41.57 7.33
C TRP A 124 -15.67 -40.88 8.32
N GLU A 125 -14.87 -39.94 7.83
CA GLU A 125 -14.12 -39.00 8.66
C GLU A 125 -14.14 -37.64 8.00
N TRP A 126 -14.49 -36.59 8.79
CA TRP A 126 -14.50 -35.22 8.34
C TRP A 126 -13.68 -34.39 9.29
N HIS A 127 -12.63 -33.72 8.75
CA HIS A 127 -11.79 -32.76 9.43
C HIS A 127 -12.08 -31.36 8.88
N LEU A 128 -12.37 -30.44 9.76
CA LEU A 128 -12.57 -29.02 9.47
C LEU A 128 -11.57 -28.22 10.28
N GLY A 129 -10.71 -27.46 9.63
CA GLY A 129 -9.78 -26.52 10.23
C GLY A 129 -10.15 -25.08 9.88
N TYR A 130 -10.18 -24.19 10.86
CA TYR A 130 -10.38 -22.77 10.68
C TYR A 130 -9.22 -22.02 11.34
N THR A 131 -8.68 -21.01 10.63
CA THR A 131 -7.67 -20.10 11.14
C THR A 131 -8.13 -18.66 10.96
N PHE A 132 -7.79 -17.82 11.92
CA PHE A 132 -8.04 -16.39 11.87
C PHE A 132 -6.82 -15.66 12.43
N SER A 133 -6.37 -14.61 11.75
CA SER A 133 -5.30 -13.75 12.23
C SER A 133 -5.65 -12.28 11.96
N LYS A 134 -5.45 -11.45 12.98
CA LYS A 134 -5.59 -10.01 12.90
C LYS A 134 -4.42 -9.34 13.60
N ASN A 135 -3.69 -8.50 12.86
CA ASN A 135 -2.64 -7.64 13.40
C ASN A 135 -3.05 -6.17 13.27
N ASN A 136 -2.83 -5.39 14.30
CA ASN A 136 -2.96 -3.94 14.28
C ASN A 136 -1.58 -3.32 14.50
N ASN A 137 -1.01 -2.81 13.41
CA ASN A 137 0.26 -2.10 13.42
C ASN A 137 0.05 -0.61 13.72
N LYS A 138 0.92 -0.02 14.55
CA LYS A 138 0.85 1.40 14.90
C LYS A 138 2.24 2.00 15.14
N VAL A 139 2.54 3.08 14.45
CA VAL A 139 3.70 3.92 14.72
C VAL A 139 3.48 4.70 16.00
N LYS A 140 4.33 4.51 17.00
CA LYS A 140 4.24 5.21 18.30
C LYS A 140 5.08 6.48 18.35
N SER A 141 6.24 6.44 17.72
CA SER A 141 7.11 7.60 17.54
C SER A 141 8.04 7.38 16.36
N LEU A 142 8.46 8.45 15.74
CA LEU A 142 9.56 8.50 14.79
C LEU A 142 10.77 9.17 15.45
N TRP A 143 11.86 9.39 14.72
CA TRP A 143 13.06 10.05 15.24
C TRP A 143 12.88 11.56 15.30
N ASP A 144 13.58 12.23 16.19
CA ASP A 144 13.72 13.70 16.26
C ASP A 144 12.41 14.47 16.08
N ASP A 145 11.32 14.04 16.74
CA ASP A 145 9.97 14.65 16.69
C ASP A 145 9.33 14.69 15.30
N VAL A 146 9.87 13.95 14.32
CA VAL A 146 9.24 13.77 13.00
C VAL A 146 7.87 13.13 13.17
N GLN A 147 6.85 13.68 12.55
CA GLN A 147 5.47 13.20 12.65
C GLN A 147 5.10 12.23 11.54
N GLU A 148 5.73 12.36 10.37
CA GLU A 148 5.51 11.47 9.24
C GLU A 148 6.78 11.29 8.42
N TYR A 149 6.87 10.14 7.77
CA TYR A 149 8.00 9.78 6.95
C TYR A 149 7.55 8.97 5.72
N GLN A 150 8.09 9.31 4.54
CA GLN A 150 7.79 8.61 3.30
C GLN A 150 8.64 7.35 3.16
N ILE A 151 7.97 6.19 3.09
CA ILE A 151 8.59 4.88 2.87
C ILE A 151 8.76 4.61 1.37
N TYR A 152 7.71 4.91 0.61
CA TYR A 152 7.65 4.71 -0.83
C TYR A 152 6.74 5.79 -1.43
N GLY A 153 7.04 6.22 -2.64
CA GLY A 153 6.19 7.17 -3.32
C GLY A 153 6.44 7.13 -4.82
N LEU A 154 5.36 7.25 -5.55
CA LEU A 154 5.42 7.62 -6.96
C LEU A 154 5.81 9.09 -7.02
N THR A 155 6.60 9.47 -8.01
CA THR A 155 6.95 10.89 -8.26
C THR A 155 5.69 11.74 -8.39
N LYS A 156 4.61 11.11 -8.84
CA LYS A 156 3.29 11.68 -9.07
C LYS A 156 2.24 10.65 -8.66
N GLY A 157 1.50 10.92 -7.57
CA GLY A 157 0.43 10.05 -7.09
C GLY A 157 0.62 9.53 -5.68
N PRO A 158 -0.02 8.40 -5.35
CA PRO A 158 -0.04 7.88 -3.99
C PRO A 158 1.34 7.62 -3.40
N GLN A 159 1.50 7.98 -2.15
CA GLN A 159 2.69 7.76 -1.35
C GLN A 159 2.36 6.85 -0.17
N LEU A 160 3.31 6.00 0.18
CA LEU A 160 3.24 5.18 1.37
C LEU A 160 4.04 5.87 2.48
N LYS A 161 3.36 6.28 3.53
CA LYS A 161 3.96 7.01 4.65
C LYS A 161 3.78 6.27 5.98
N ALA A 162 4.82 6.33 6.80
CA ALA A 162 4.71 6.07 8.23
C ALA A 162 4.28 7.37 8.92
N LYS A 163 3.16 7.36 9.63
CA LYS A 163 2.65 8.50 10.38
C LYS A 163 2.47 8.13 11.85
N VAL A 164 2.91 9.01 12.75
CA VAL A 164 2.71 8.79 14.19
C VAL A 164 1.22 8.69 14.49
N GLY A 165 0.84 7.61 15.17
CA GLY A 165 -0.54 7.31 15.49
C GLY A 165 -1.30 6.47 14.47
N GLU A 166 -0.79 6.29 13.26
CA GLU A 166 -1.36 5.48 12.18
C GLU A 166 -0.55 4.19 11.94
N SER A 167 -0.94 3.40 10.92
CA SER A 167 -0.15 2.26 10.47
C SER A 167 1.20 2.68 9.91
N LEU A 168 2.19 1.80 10.00
CA LEU A 168 3.51 2.01 9.37
C LEU A 168 3.40 2.24 7.85
N THR A 169 2.40 1.63 7.22
CA THR A 169 2.21 1.69 5.76
C THR A 169 0.86 2.30 5.40
N THR A 170 0.72 3.59 5.68
CA THR A 170 -0.47 4.38 5.34
C THR A 170 -0.34 4.96 3.95
N TRP A 171 -1.28 4.65 3.06
CA TRP A 171 -1.41 5.27 1.76
C TRP A 171 -2.01 6.66 1.89
N VAL A 172 -1.33 7.65 1.33
CA VAL A 172 -1.78 9.04 1.24
C VAL A 172 -1.64 9.52 -0.20
N ASP A 173 -2.43 10.51 -0.56
CA ASP A 173 -2.29 11.23 -1.84
C ASP A 173 -2.68 12.69 -1.66
N TYR A 174 -2.32 13.54 -2.61
CA TYR A 174 -2.73 14.94 -2.62
C TYR A 174 -4.24 15.08 -2.49
N LYS A 175 -4.68 16.07 -1.73
CA LYS A 175 -6.10 16.34 -1.56
C LYS A 175 -6.68 16.86 -2.89
N ILE A 176 -7.69 16.16 -3.44
CA ILE A 176 -8.47 16.67 -4.58
C ILE A 176 -9.28 17.87 -4.10
N ASN A 177 -9.22 18.97 -4.85
CA ASN A 177 -10.00 20.16 -4.55
C ASN A 177 -11.49 19.91 -4.83
N LYS A 178 -12.30 20.16 -3.82
CA LYS A 178 -13.75 20.09 -3.88
C LYS A 178 -14.35 21.36 -3.29
N VAL A 179 -15.57 21.66 -3.67
CA VAL A 179 -16.33 22.74 -3.03
C VAL A 179 -16.65 22.33 -1.61
N GLU A 180 -16.07 23.06 -0.63
CA GLU A 180 -16.20 22.75 0.80
C GLU A 180 -17.33 23.54 1.49
N ASP A 181 -17.83 24.60 0.86
CA ASP A 181 -18.94 25.39 1.38
C ASP A 181 -20.25 24.58 1.31
N LYS A 182 -20.75 24.19 2.48
CA LYS A 182 -22.01 23.42 2.63
C LYS A 182 -23.26 24.19 2.21
N SER A 183 -23.19 25.51 2.12
CA SER A 183 -24.30 26.34 1.66
C SER A 183 -24.35 26.45 0.12
N SER A 184 -23.29 26.10 -0.55
CA SER A 184 -23.19 26.10 -2.00
C SER A 184 -24.02 24.98 -2.63
N PRO A 185 -24.76 25.25 -3.72
CA PRO A 185 -25.44 24.21 -4.49
C PRO A 185 -24.47 23.18 -5.09
N TYR A 186 -23.18 23.51 -5.16
CA TYR A 186 -22.11 22.68 -5.70
C TYR A 186 -21.32 21.93 -4.61
N TYR A 187 -21.78 21.93 -3.37
CA TYR A 187 -21.06 21.26 -2.27
C TYR A 187 -20.63 19.83 -2.61
N GLY A 188 -19.35 19.53 -2.40
CA GLY A 188 -18.74 18.21 -2.65
C GLY A 188 -18.34 17.93 -4.10
N MET A 189 -18.71 18.80 -5.05
CA MET A 189 -18.29 18.66 -6.45
C MET A 189 -16.80 18.93 -6.63
N THR A 190 -16.18 18.22 -7.55
CA THR A 190 -14.74 18.35 -7.84
C THR A 190 -14.48 19.67 -8.58
N ILE A 191 -13.46 20.40 -8.13
CA ILE A 191 -13.02 21.62 -8.84
C ILE A 191 -12.04 21.21 -9.91
N VAL A 192 -12.35 21.55 -11.18
CA VAL A 192 -11.50 21.28 -12.32
C VAL A 192 -10.83 22.55 -12.84
N ASN A 193 -9.73 22.36 -13.55
CA ASN A 193 -9.02 23.44 -14.21
C ASN A 193 -9.88 23.96 -15.39
N GLN A 194 -10.16 25.26 -15.41
CA GLN A 194 -11.02 25.90 -16.41
C GLN A 194 -10.48 25.84 -17.85
N ASN A 195 -9.19 25.54 -18.04
CA ASN A 195 -8.58 25.41 -19.37
C ASN A 195 -8.53 23.97 -19.87
N THR A 196 -8.43 22.99 -18.97
CA THR A 196 -8.20 21.59 -19.33
C THR A 196 -9.34 20.65 -18.98
N GLY A 197 -10.26 21.07 -18.09
CA GLY A 197 -11.31 20.19 -17.55
C GLY A 197 -10.81 19.12 -16.58
N LEU A 198 -9.51 19.07 -16.29
CA LEU A 198 -8.90 18.07 -15.40
C LEU A 198 -9.08 18.42 -13.93
N PRO A 199 -9.26 17.42 -13.04
CA PRO A 199 -9.32 17.66 -11.60
C PRO A 199 -8.10 18.42 -11.08
N THR A 200 -8.32 19.36 -10.16
CA THR A 200 -7.27 20.08 -9.44
C THR A 200 -7.03 19.47 -8.07
N TYR A 201 -5.86 19.69 -7.51
CA TYR A 201 -5.47 19.15 -6.20
C TYR A 201 -4.64 20.17 -5.42
N ASP A 202 -4.58 19.98 -4.12
CA ASP A 202 -3.78 20.79 -3.20
C ASP A 202 -2.48 20.03 -2.88
N GLU A 203 -1.36 20.52 -3.41
CA GLU A 203 -0.03 19.92 -3.19
C GLU A 203 0.49 20.09 -1.76
N SER A 204 -0.12 20.98 -0.98
CA SER A 204 0.27 21.23 0.40
C SER A 204 -0.38 20.28 1.39
N ASN A 205 -1.46 19.61 0.99
CA ASN A 205 -2.25 18.75 1.86
C ASN A 205 -2.42 17.34 1.30
N TYR A 206 -2.23 16.37 2.19
CA TYR A 206 -2.44 14.95 1.89
C TYR A 206 -3.73 14.44 2.51
N THR A 207 -4.40 13.56 1.79
CA THR A 207 -5.55 12.78 2.28
C THR A 207 -5.11 11.35 2.52
N THR A 208 -5.44 10.79 3.69
CA THR A 208 -5.27 9.36 3.97
C THR A 208 -6.28 8.57 3.16
N LEU A 209 -5.81 7.61 2.37
CA LEU A 209 -6.62 6.74 1.51
C LEU A 209 -6.90 5.38 2.17
N GLY A 210 -6.01 4.93 3.05
CA GLY A 210 -6.10 3.67 3.75
C GLY A 210 -4.72 3.14 4.12
N LYS A 211 -4.65 1.89 4.55
CA LYS A 211 -3.40 1.21 4.89
C LYS A 211 -3.07 0.10 3.90
N ALA A 212 -1.80 -0.26 3.79
CA ALA A 212 -1.37 -1.34 2.90
C ALA A 212 -1.61 -2.72 3.52
N GLU A 213 -1.61 -2.84 4.85
CA GLU A 213 -1.87 -4.10 5.53
C GLU A 213 -3.36 -4.48 5.50
N GLU A 214 -3.62 -5.75 5.48
CA GLU A 214 -4.96 -6.32 5.67
C GLU A 214 -5.53 -6.05 7.07
N ASP A 215 -6.85 -6.01 7.17
CA ASP A 215 -7.55 -5.93 8.45
C ASP A 215 -7.51 -7.26 9.19
N TYR A 216 -7.65 -8.37 8.45
CA TYR A 216 -7.54 -9.75 8.95
C TYR A 216 -7.42 -10.75 7.79
N THR A 217 -6.93 -11.93 8.13
CA THR A 217 -6.91 -13.09 7.24
C THR A 217 -7.60 -14.27 7.87
N MET A 218 -8.19 -15.14 7.04
CA MET A 218 -8.82 -16.40 7.47
C MET A 218 -8.42 -17.52 6.54
N GLY A 219 -8.35 -18.73 7.08
CA GLY A 219 -8.18 -19.97 6.34
C GLY A 219 -9.25 -20.97 6.70
N LEU A 220 -9.71 -21.73 5.73
CA LEU A 220 -10.63 -22.83 5.93
C LEU A 220 -10.11 -24.08 5.22
N ASN A 221 -9.76 -25.08 6.01
CA ASN A 221 -9.28 -26.37 5.52
C ASN A 221 -10.35 -27.42 5.72
N ASN A 222 -10.65 -28.19 4.68
CA ASN A 222 -11.59 -29.31 4.75
C ASN A 222 -10.95 -30.56 4.21
N THR A 223 -11.12 -31.67 4.92
CA THR A 223 -10.78 -32.99 4.45
C THR A 223 -11.92 -33.95 4.81
N ILE A 224 -12.55 -34.51 3.81
CA ILE A 224 -13.64 -35.45 3.94
C ILE A 224 -13.18 -36.78 3.37
N ARG A 225 -13.19 -37.83 4.19
CA ARG A 225 -12.85 -39.18 3.79
C ARG A 225 -14.07 -40.09 3.89
N TYR A 226 -14.32 -40.82 2.82
CA TYR A 226 -15.28 -41.89 2.79
C TYR A 226 -14.63 -43.18 2.29
N LYS A 227 -14.40 -44.14 3.16
CA LYS A 227 -13.65 -45.38 2.89
C LYS A 227 -12.26 -45.05 2.31
N ARG A 228 -12.05 -45.32 1.01
CA ARG A 228 -10.82 -45.08 0.27
C ARG A 228 -10.80 -43.76 -0.47
N LEU A 229 -11.97 -43.13 -0.62
CA LEU A 229 -12.08 -41.82 -1.29
C LEU A 229 -11.81 -40.69 -0.29
N SER A 230 -10.95 -39.75 -0.65
CA SER A 230 -10.70 -38.55 0.11
C SER A 230 -10.87 -37.32 -0.77
N LEU A 231 -11.58 -36.31 -0.26
CA LEU A 231 -11.74 -34.99 -0.84
C LEU A 231 -11.16 -33.96 0.11
N GLY A 232 -10.16 -33.21 -0.37
CA GLY A 232 -9.56 -32.10 0.36
C GLY A 232 -9.76 -30.79 -0.39
N PHE A 233 -10.05 -29.70 0.31
CA PHE A 233 -10.07 -28.36 -0.26
C PHE A 233 -9.73 -27.31 0.79
N ASN A 234 -9.01 -26.27 0.34
CA ASN A 234 -8.53 -25.19 1.18
C ASN A 234 -8.97 -23.84 0.59
N PHE A 235 -9.63 -23.05 1.41
CA PHE A 235 -9.91 -21.66 1.11
C PHE A 235 -9.03 -20.72 1.91
N ASP A 236 -8.63 -19.65 1.27
CA ASP A 236 -7.90 -18.52 1.85
C ASP A 236 -8.70 -17.25 1.62
N PHE A 237 -8.90 -16.49 2.67
CA PHE A 237 -9.64 -15.24 2.67
C PHE A 237 -8.78 -14.12 3.27
N ARG A 238 -8.75 -12.99 2.61
CA ARG A 238 -8.12 -11.76 3.08
C ARG A 238 -9.12 -10.62 2.99
N HIS A 239 -9.18 -9.79 4.01
CA HIS A 239 -10.03 -8.62 4.04
C HIS A 239 -9.21 -7.35 4.21
N GLY A 240 -9.48 -6.35 3.39
CA GLY A 240 -8.88 -5.03 3.45
C GLY A 240 -7.43 -4.98 2.98
N GLY A 241 -6.85 -3.83 3.17
CA GLY A 241 -5.54 -3.45 2.67
C GLY A 241 -5.58 -2.97 1.22
N LEU A 242 -4.77 -1.96 0.93
CA LEU A 242 -4.64 -1.37 -0.39
C LEU A 242 -3.29 -1.69 -1.00
N MET A 243 -3.27 -1.86 -2.32
CA MET A 243 -2.01 -1.96 -3.08
C MET A 243 -2.09 -1.13 -4.36
N TYR A 244 -0.99 -0.55 -4.76
CA TYR A 244 -0.89 0.13 -6.05
C TYR A 244 -0.70 -0.89 -7.17
N SER A 245 -1.57 -0.85 -8.16
CA SER A 245 -1.51 -1.72 -9.33
C SER A 245 -0.77 -1.03 -10.47
N ALA A 246 0.54 -1.27 -10.57
CA ALA A 246 1.34 -0.78 -11.70
C ALA A 246 0.86 -1.34 -13.04
N THR A 247 0.36 -2.58 -13.07
CA THR A 247 -0.24 -3.18 -14.27
C THR A 247 -1.46 -2.40 -14.72
N LYS A 248 -2.40 -2.11 -13.81
CA LYS A 248 -3.57 -1.29 -14.14
C LYS A 248 -3.15 0.10 -14.64
N SER A 249 -2.24 0.76 -13.93
CA SER A 249 -1.70 2.06 -14.33
C SER A 249 -1.11 2.02 -15.74
N THR A 250 -0.29 1.01 -16.06
CA THR A 250 0.32 0.85 -17.39
C THR A 250 -0.73 0.61 -18.48
N LEU A 251 -1.75 -0.20 -18.21
CA LEU A 251 -2.84 -0.44 -19.19
C LEU A 251 -3.61 0.85 -19.50
N TYR A 252 -3.87 1.69 -18.51
CA TYR A 252 -4.50 3.00 -18.72
C TYR A 252 -3.57 3.95 -19.46
N PHE A 253 -2.29 3.99 -19.06
CA PHE A 253 -1.27 4.81 -19.72
C PHE A 253 -1.11 4.46 -21.22
N THR A 254 -1.18 3.19 -21.58
CA THR A 254 -1.05 2.73 -22.97
C THR A 254 -2.38 2.73 -23.73
N GLY A 255 -3.51 3.04 -23.07
CA GLY A 255 -4.82 2.99 -23.67
C GLY A 255 -5.36 1.58 -23.93
N ASN A 256 -4.80 0.57 -23.29
CA ASN A 256 -5.21 -0.85 -23.44
C ASN A 256 -6.25 -1.29 -22.39
N ALA A 257 -6.57 -0.47 -21.40
CA ALA A 257 -7.68 -0.73 -20.50
C ALA A 257 -9.02 -0.43 -21.18
N GLU A 258 -10.03 -1.26 -20.95
CA GLU A 258 -11.37 -1.11 -21.55
C GLU A 258 -11.98 0.26 -21.24
N GLU A 259 -11.79 0.73 -20.02
CA GLU A 259 -12.33 2.01 -19.53
C GLU A 259 -11.75 3.21 -20.31
N THR A 260 -10.57 3.06 -20.94
CA THR A 260 -9.99 4.10 -21.79
C THR A 260 -10.74 4.28 -23.13
N MET A 261 -11.66 3.37 -23.46
CA MET A 261 -12.57 3.48 -24.59
C MET A 261 -13.84 4.28 -24.28
N TYR A 262 -13.96 4.81 -23.05
CA TYR A 262 -15.10 5.63 -22.67
C TYR A 262 -15.38 6.72 -23.73
N ASN A 263 -16.65 6.90 -24.05
CA ASN A 263 -17.12 7.81 -25.08
C ASN A 263 -16.38 7.66 -26.43
N LEU A 264 -15.96 6.44 -26.79
CA LEU A 264 -15.16 6.15 -28.01
C LEU A 264 -13.90 7.02 -28.14
N ARG A 265 -13.38 7.50 -27.01
CA ARG A 265 -12.26 8.46 -26.90
C ARG A 265 -12.56 9.86 -27.44
N ASP A 266 -13.83 10.18 -27.59
CA ASP A 266 -14.25 11.56 -27.90
C ASP A 266 -14.17 12.45 -26.64
N PRO A 267 -14.12 13.78 -26.81
CA PRO A 267 -14.14 14.72 -25.69
C PRO A 267 -15.33 14.48 -24.76
N TRP A 268 -15.11 14.62 -23.45
CA TRP A 268 -16.13 14.42 -22.43
C TRP A 268 -15.92 15.37 -21.26
N ILE A 269 -16.97 15.64 -20.49
CA ILE A 269 -16.93 16.50 -19.32
C ILE A 269 -16.74 15.63 -18.08
N TYR A 270 -15.77 16.01 -17.22
CA TYR A 270 -15.53 15.31 -15.97
C TYR A 270 -16.80 15.37 -15.09
N PRO A 271 -17.35 14.24 -14.63
CA PRO A 271 -18.63 14.21 -13.95
C PRO A 271 -18.56 14.86 -12.55
N ASN A 272 -19.70 15.38 -12.07
CA ASN A 272 -19.83 16.01 -10.75
C ASN A 272 -18.72 17.03 -10.49
N SER A 273 -18.51 17.95 -11.42
CA SER A 273 -17.45 18.93 -11.34
C SER A 273 -17.90 20.35 -11.65
N VAL A 274 -17.11 21.29 -11.14
CA VAL A 274 -17.31 22.72 -11.31
C VAL A 274 -16.02 23.41 -11.71
N ILE A 275 -16.14 24.56 -12.37
CA ILE A 275 -15.05 25.49 -12.60
C ILE A 275 -15.17 26.68 -11.65
N GLN A 276 -14.04 27.21 -11.19
CA GLN A 276 -14.02 28.48 -10.48
C GLN A 276 -14.01 29.61 -11.51
N VAL A 277 -15.09 30.41 -11.55
CA VAL A 277 -15.25 31.49 -12.53
C VAL A 277 -14.82 32.86 -12.00
N GLY A 278 -14.56 32.98 -10.71
CA GLY A 278 -14.11 34.24 -10.10
C GLY A 278 -14.13 34.19 -8.58
N LYS A 279 -14.21 35.39 -8.00
CA LYS A 279 -14.42 35.63 -6.55
C LYS A 279 -15.52 36.66 -6.36
N ASP A 280 -16.30 36.50 -5.30
CA ASP A 280 -17.31 37.47 -4.89
C ASP A 280 -16.68 38.71 -4.27
N GLY A 281 -17.51 39.70 -3.89
CA GLY A 281 -17.05 40.97 -3.25
C GLY A 281 -16.40 40.74 -1.88
N ALA A 282 -16.56 39.60 -1.23
CA ALA A 282 -15.93 39.20 0.02
C ALA A 282 -14.66 38.36 -0.20
N GLY A 283 -14.31 38.05 -1.45
CA GLY A 283 -13.13 37.26 -1.84
C GLY A 283 -13.35 35.75 -1.87
N ASN A 284 -14.58 35.26 -1.66
CA ASN A 284 -14.89 33.86 -1.73
C ASN A 284 -14.93 33.36 -3.19
N PRO A 285 -14.52 32.13 -3.46
CA PRO A 285 -14.57 31.59 -4.81
C PRO A 285 -16.03 31.42 -5.30
N VAL A 286 -16.29 31.83 -6.53
CA VAL A 286 -17.57 31.64 -7.24
C VAL A 286 -17.41 30.49 -8.23
N TYR A 287 -18.36 29.58 -8.21
CA TYR A 287 -18.32 28.37 -9.05
C TYR A 287 -19.47 28.37 -10.06
N ALA A 288 -19.24 27.70 -11.19
CA ALA A 288 -20.25 27.36 -12.19
C ALA A 288 -20.10 25.88 -12.55
N GLU A 289 -21.16 25.31 -13.15
CA GLU A 289 -21.08 23.95 -13.70
C GLU A 289 -19.93 23.83 -14.70
N ASN A 290 -19.25 22.69 -14.70
CA ASN A 290 -18.17 22.43 -15.63
C ASN A 290 -18.71 22.23 -17.05
N ASP A 291 -18.37 23.12 -17.95
CA ASP A 291 -18.62 23.06 -19.38
C ASP A 291 -17.34 22.81 -20.20
N ARG A 292 -16.22 22.48 -19.54
CA ARG A 292 -14.91 22.29 -20.17
C ARG A 292 -14.70 20.81 -20.49
N PRO A 293 -14.77 20.42 -21.75
CA PRO A 293 -14.51 19.06 -22.13
C PRO A 293 -13.02 18.73 -22.03
N ILE A 294 -12.70 17.56 -21.53
CA ILE A 294 -11.41 16.92 -21.73
C ILE A 294 -11.41 16.50 -23.20
N ASN A 295 -10.54 17.09 -24.01
CA ASN A 295 -10.55 16.89 -25.46
C ASN A 295 -10.04 15.48 -25.86
N SER A 296 -10.09 15.14 -27.16
CA SER A 296 -9.74 13.80 -27.64
C SER A 296 -8.31 13.34 -27.30
N PHE A 297 -7.37 14.26 -27.19
CA PHE A 297 -6.02 13.96 -26.72
C PHE A 297 -5.98 13.73 -25.20
N TYR A 298 -6.90 14.39 -24.45
CA TYR A 298 -7.04 14.31 -23.01
C TYR A 298 -8.33 13.59 -22.58
N ASN A 299 -8.81 12.64 -23.37
CA ASN A 299 -9.92 11.76 -23.01
C ASN A 299 -9.54 10.88 -21.79
N VAL A 300 -10.29 9.81 -21.51
CA VAL A 300 -9.96 8.92 -20.38
C VAL A 300 -8.52 8.41 -20.44
N HIS A 301 -8.00 8.07 -21.62
CA HIS A 301 -6.59 7.73 -21.78
C HIS A 301 -5.68 8.91 -21.41
N GLY A 302 -5.94 10.11 -21.94
CA GLY A 302 -5.17 11.31 -21.64
C GLY A 302 -5.27 11.74 -20.17
N LEU A 303 -6.44 11.56 -19.54
CA LEU A 303 -6.64 11.82 -18.12
C LEU A 303 -5.61 11.06 -17.26
N TYR A 304 -5.32 9.80 -17.59
CA TYR A 304 -4.38 8.95 -16.89
C TYR A 304 -2.95 9.01 -17.41
N ASN A 305 -2.74 9.61 -18.57
CA ASN A 305 -1.42 9.79 -19.18
C ASN A 305 -0.83 11.19 -18.92
N ASP A 306 -1.64 12.16 -18.54
CA ASP A 306 -1.13 13.50 -18.24
C ASP A 306 -0.20 13.47 -17.04
N ALA A 307 1.07 13.69 -17.32
CA ALA A 307 2.13 13.75 -16.35
C ALA A 307 1.90 14.80 -15.23
N ASN A 308 0.99 15.73 -15.43
CA ASN A 308 0.66 16.79 -14.47
C ASN A 308 -0.66 16.54 -13.73
N ASN A 309 -1.40 15.49 -14.05
CA ASN A 309 -2.65 15.16 -13.39
C ASN A 309 -2.47 14.10 -12.31
N TYR A 310 -1.98 14.52 -11.16
CA TYR A 310 -1.75 13.62 -10.01
C TYR A 310 -3.04 13.10 -9.38
N ALA A 311 -4.16 13.80 -9.55
CA ALA A 311 -5.40 13.52 -8.86
C ALA A 311 -6.02 12.15 -9.22
N VAL A 312 -5.61 11.54 -10.31
CA VAL A 312 -6.18 10.28 -10.81
C VAL A 312 -5.35 9.04 -10.51
N TYR A 313 -4.09 9.19 -10.13
CA TYR A 313 -3.23 8.02 -9.86
C TYR A 313 -3.70 7.19 -8.65
N ARG A 314 -4.50 7.77 -7.75
CA ARG A 314 -5.14 7.04 -6.64
C ARG A 314 -6.10 5.96 -7.10
N ASP A 315 -6.68 6.07 -8.32
CA ASP A 315 -7.61 5.11 -8.89
C ASP A 315 -6.94 3.76 -9.21
N PHE A 316 -5.61 3.74 -9.16
CA PHE A 316 -4.80 2.52 -9.30
C PHE A 316 -4.49 1.85 -7.95
N LEU A 317 -4.92 2.43 -6.83
CA LEU A 317 -4.98 1.72 -5.56
C LEU A 317 -6.17 0.76 -5.61
N ILE A 318 -5.89 -0.51 -5.45
CA ILE A 318 -6.90 -1.57 -5.45
C ILE A 318 -7.00 -2.22 -4.08
N ASP A 319 -8.21 -2.59 -3.70
CA ASP A 319 -8.48 -3.38 -2.50
C ASP A 319 -7.91 -4.79 -2.68
N LYS A 320 -7.22 -5.29 -1.66
CA LYS A 320 -6.64 -6.63 -1.65
C LYS A 320 -7.59 -7.71 -1.14
N THR A 321 -8.84 -7.40 -0.88
CA THR A 321 -9.85 -8.36 -0.41
C THR A 321 -10.06 -9.46 -1.44
N TYR A 322 -10.00 -10.70 -1.00
CA TYR A 322 -10.29 -11.85 -1.84
C TYR A 322 -10.74 -13.08 -1.05
N VAL A 323 -11.41 -13.98 -1.75
CA VAL A 323 -11.61 -15.38 -1.37
C VAL A 323 -11.00 -16.24 -2.47
N LYS A 324 -10.10 -17.16 -2.11
CA LYS A 324 -9.42 -18.05 -3.06
C LYS A 324 -9.55 -19.50 -2.64
N LEU A 325 -9.96 -20.34 -3.57
CA LEU A 325 -9.73 -21.79 -3.47
C LEU A 325 -8.25 -22.03 -3.82
N ARG A 326 -7.47 -22.43 -2.80
CA ARG A 326 -6.02 -22.65 -2.95
C ARG A 326 -5.68 -24.03 -3.44
N GLU A 327 -6.44 -24.99 -2.98
CA GLU A 327 -6.21 -26.38 -3.27
C GLU A 327 -7.54 -27.12 -3.36
N LEU A 328 -7.61 -28.03 -4.29
CA LEU A 328 -8.65 -29.05 -4.41
C LEU A 328 -7.96 -30.36 -4.76
N ASN A 329 -8.06 -31.35 -3.89
CA ASN A 329 -7.51 -32.65 -4.16
C ASN A 329 -8.57 -33.75 -3.99
N ILE A 330 -8.49 -34.76 -4.82
CA ILE A 330 -9.29 -35.98 -4.74
C ILE A 330 -8.33 -37.14 -4.83
N SER A 331 -8.40 -38.07 -3.88
CA SER A 331 -7.58 -39.28 -3.87
C SER A 331 -8.41 -40.51 -3.57
N TYR A 332 -7.98 -41.64 -4.14
CA TYR A 332 -8.66 -42.94 -4.01
C TYR A 332 -7.65 -44.04 -3.69
#